data_c96b85a8a2baf7bea24a92667aad7fec
#
_entry.id   c96b85a8a2baf7bea24a92667aad7fec
#
_cell.length_a   1.000
_cell.length_b   1.000
_cell.length_c   1.000
_cell.angle_alpha   90.00
_cell.angle_beta   90.00
_cell.angle_gamma   90.00
#
_symmetry.space_group_name_H-M   'P 1'
#
loop_
_entity.id
_entity.type
_entity.pdbx_description
1 polymer ?
#
loop_
_entity_poly.entity_id
_entity_poly.type
_entity_poly.pdbx_seq_one_letter_code
_entity_poly.pdbx_strand_id
1 'polypeptide(L)'
;MAKALNGKELGKGITQLRNGTYQARVYIKENDKPIYASSKSLEEVKQKREKILEQYNLGLQTDGSKKTLNDWFDEWMELYVVGKVKPRTVQNYIREYERCKSYIGHITLDRLQPTYIQKMVNELFKEGYKRATVKQSVSVVSQCLEKAVTIRMIFFNPCKGVVLHS
;
A
#
# COMPACT_ATOMS: atom_id res chain seq x y z
N MET A 1 -34.84 -0.40 5.44
CA MET A 1 -33.70 0.17 4.69
C MET A 1 -33.52 1.62 5.10
N ALA A 2 -32.28 2.11 5.14
CA ALA A 2 -32.02 3.51 5.50
C ALA A 2 -32.48 4.43 4.36
N LYS A 3 -33.21 5.51 4.70
CA LYS A 3 -33.69 6.51 3.75
C LYS A 3 -32.86 7.79 3.88
N ALA A 4 -32.66 8.47 2.76
CA ALA A 4 -32.08 9.82 2.72
C ALA A 4 -33.02 10.85 3.34
N LEU A 5 -32.52 12.05 3.63
CA LEU A 5 -33.34 13.17 4.14
C LEU A 5 -34.49 13.56 3.20
N ASN A 6 -34.37 13.24 1.91
CA ASN A 6 -35.40 13.43 0.88
C ASN A 6 -36.28 12.18 0.62
N GLY A 7 -36.21 11.15 1.50
CA GLY A 7 -37.02 9.93 1.40
C GLY A 7 -36.50 8.86 0.43
N LYS A 8 -35.43 9.14 -0.34
CA LYS A 8 -34.86 8.18 -1.32
C LYS A 8 -34.10 7.04 -0.60
N GLU A 9 -34.23 5.83 -1.09
CA GLU A 9 -33.49 4.67 -0.55
C GLU A 9 -31.99 4.77 -0.82
N LEU A 10 -31.19 4.58 0.23
CA LEU A 10 -29.73 4.74 0.18
C LEU A 10 -28.99 3.43 -0.07
N GLY A 11 -29.63 2.29 0.14
CA GLY A 11 -29.00 0.99 0.12
C GLY A 11 -28.48 0.54 1.50
N LYS A 12 -28.13 -0.74 1.60
CA LYS A 12 -27.75 -1.40 2.87
C LYS A 12 -26.41 -0.82 3.41
N GLY A 13 -26.45 -0.37 4.65
CA GLY A 13 -25.25 0.12 5.35
C GLY A 13 -24.83 1.54 4.98
N ILE A 14 -25.66 2.32 4.29
CA ILE A 14 -25.42 3.72 3.96
C ILE A 14 -26.45 4.59 4.68
N THR A 15 -25.99 5.66 5.30
CA THR A 15 -26.84 6.69 5.98
C THR A 15 -26.48 8.06 5.47
N GLN A 16 -27.44 8.98 5.48
CA GLN A 16 -27.17 10.40 5.26
C GLN A 16 -27.16 11.14 6.60
N LEU A 17 -26.08 11.84 6.88
CA LEU A 17 -25.92 12.65 8.07
C LEU A 17 -26.69 13.99 7.92
N ARG A 18 -27.00 14.65 9.03
CA ARG A 18 -27.73 15.93 9.05
C ARG A 18 -27.05 17.05 8.25
N ASN A 19 -25.73 16.98 8.08
CA ASN A 19 -24.95 17.92 7.28
C ASN A 19 -24.96 17.61 5.76
N GLY A 20 -25.81 16.67 5.32
CA GLY A 20 -25.94 16.26 3.92
C GLY A 20 -24.89 15.25 3.44
N THR A 21 -23.90 14.91 4.25
CA THR A 21 -22.86 13.94 3.90
C THR A 21 -23.41 12.51 3.95
N TYR A 22 -23.12 11.70 2.96
CA TYR A 22 -23.40 10.26 2.97
C TYR A 22 -22.27 9.52 3.66
N GLN A 23 -22.62 8.51 4.46
CA GLN A 23 -21.67 7.66 5.16
C GLN A 23 -22.02 6.19 4.95
N ALA A 24 -21.10 5.40 4.46
CA ALA A 24 -21.18 3.96 4.42
C ALA A 24 -20.47 3.36 5.64
N ARG A 25 -21.09 2.35 6.23
CA ARG A 25 -20.56 1.57 7.35
C ARG A 25 -20.35 0.13 6.89
N VAL A 26 -19.09 -0.29 6.87
CA VAL A 26 -18.69 -1.63 6.44
C VAL A 26 -18.20 -2.43 7.64
N TYR A 27 -18.87 -3.52 7.95
CA TYR A 27 -18.43 -4.49 8.96
C TYR A 27 -17.57 -5.55 8.30
N ILE A 28 -16.41 -5.75 8.85
CA ILE A 28 -15.45 -6.78 8.47
C ILE A 28 -15.31 -7.74 9.66
N LYS A 29 -15.46 -9.05 9.42
CA LYS A 29 -15.51 -10.07 10.48
C LYS A 29 -14.30 -10.09 11.39
N GLU A 30 -13.13 -9.72 10.86
CA GLU A 30 -11.85 -9.72 11.57
C GLU A 30 -11.52 -8.38 12.24
N ASN A 31 -12.33 -7.35 12.03
CA ASN A 31 -12.14 -6.04 12.64
C ASN A 31 -13.18 -5.81 13.74
N ASP A 32 -12.71 -5.51 14.96
CA ASP A 32 -13.59 -5.15 16.09
C ASP A 32 -14.43 -3.90 15.83
N LYS A 33 -14.00 -3.04 14.91
CA LYS A 33 -14.65 -1.77 14.57
C LYS A 33 -15.01 -1.70 13.09
N PRO A 34 -16.18 -1.13 12.75
CA PRO A 34 -16.57 -0.92 11.38
C PRO A 34 -15.69 0.12 10.68
N ILE A 35 -15.46 -0.07 9.39
CA ILE A 35 -14.81 0.90 8.53
C ILE A 35 -15.88 1.85 7.98
N TYR A 36 -15.56 3.15 7.99
CA TYR A 36 -16.45 4.19 7.48
C TYR A 36 -15.89 4.80 6.20
N ALA A 37 -16.76 4.97 5.20
CA ALA A 37 -16.47 5.77 4.01
C ALA A 37 -17.49 6.93 3.94
N SER A 38 -17.03 8.13 3.67
CA SER A 38 -17.89 9.31 3.62
C SER A 38 -17.64 10.12 2.35
N SER A 39 -18.70 10.75 1.82
CA SER A 39 -18.66 11.72 0.75
C SER A 39 -19.95 12.54 0.68
N LYS A 40 -19.91 13.70 0.00
CA LYS A 40 -21.10 14.48 -0.35
C LYS A 40 -21.92 13.85 -1.47
N SER A 41 -21.35 12.93 -2.25
CA SER A 41 -22.04 12.19 -3.30
C SER A 41 -22.38 10.77 -2.86
N LEU A 42 -23.63 10.37 -3.06
CA LEU A 42 -24.11 9.01 -2.80
C LEU A 42 -23.38 7.97 -3.68
N GLU A 43 -23.16 8.31 -4.95
CA GLU A 43 -22.46 7.46 -5.90
C GLU A 43 -21.03 7.17 -5.45
N GLU A 44 -20.32 8.21 -5.06
CA GLU A 44 -18.94 8.10 -4.57
C GLU A 44 -18.85 7.27 -3.27
N VAL A 45 -19.81 7.39 -2.36
CA VAL A 45 -19.86 6.56 -1.15
C VAL A 45 -20.11 5.09 -1.48
N LYS A 46 -20.97 4.81 -2.45
CA LYS A 46 -21.19 3.43 -2.95
C LYS A 46 -19.90 2.85 -3.52
N GLN A 47 -19.22 3.57 -4.41
CA GLN A 47 -17.95 3.13 -4.99
C GLN A 47 -16.87 2.91 -3.92
N LYS A 48 -16.74 3.81 -2.96
CA LYS A 48 -15.82 3.65 -1.82
C LYS A 48 -16.15 2.41 -0.99
N ARG A 49 -17.44 2.16 -0.74
CA ARG A 49 -17.90 0.98 -0.02
C ARG A 49 -17.58 -0.32 -0.76
N GLU A 50 -17.87 -0.37 -2.06
CA GLU A 50 -17.56 -1.53 -2.92
C GLU A 50 -16.07 -1.81 -2.95
N LYS A 51 -15.25 -0.77 -3.09
CA LYS A 51 -13.79 -0.88 -3.07
C LYS A 51 -13.27 -1.46 -1.74
N ILE A 52 -13.84 -1.04 -0.60
CA ILE A 52 -13.49 -1.61 0.73
C ILE A 52 -13.88 -3.10 0.79
N LEU A 53 -15.07 -3.47 0.31
CA LEU A 53 -15.53 -4.86 0.28
C LEU A 53 -14.70 -5.72 -0.66
N GLU A 54 -14.34 -5.19 -1.82
CA GLU A 54 -13.46 -5.86 -2.78
C GLU A 54 -12.08 -6.11 -2.18
N GLN A 55 -11.48 -5.12 -1.57
CA GLN A 55 -10.21 -5.24 -0.86
C GLN A 55 -10.28 -6.29 0.26
N TYR A 56 -11.37 -6.32 1.02
CA TYR A 56 -11.59 -7.33 2.04
C TYR A 56 -11.75 -8.73 1.45
N ASN A 57 -12.59 -8.89 0.41
CA ASN A 57 -12.80 -10.18 -0.26
C ASN A 57 -11.50 -10.73 -0.87
N LEU A 58 -10.59 -9.84 -1.30
CA LEU A 58 -9.24 -10.16 -1.73
C LEU A 58 -8.28 -10.39 -0.55
N GLY A 59 -8.75 -10.19 0.68
CA GLY A 59 -8.03 -10.44 1.92
C GLY A 59 -6.93 -9.44 2.22
N LEU A 60 -7.06 -8.19 1.72
CA LEU A 60 -6.13 -7.12 2.07
C LEU A 60 -6.39 -6.58 3.48
N GLN A 61 -5.31 -6.39 4.23
CA GLN A 61 -5.36 -5.68 5.50
C GLN A 61 -5.34 -4.17 5.22
N THR A 62 -6.49 -3.50 5.35
CA THR A 62 -6.65 -2.07 5.01
C THR A 62 -5.75 -1.14 5.80
N ASP A 63 -5.39 -1.48 7.05
CA ASP A 63 -4.50 -0.65 7.87
C ASP A 63 -3.03 -0.79 7.49
N GLY A 64 -2.60 -1.99 7.07
CA GLY A 64 -1.22 -2.24 6.64
C GLY A 64 -0.84 -1.48 5.37
N SER A 65 -1.78 -1.31 4.45
CA SER A 65 -1.52 -0.62 3.18
C SER A 65 -1.28 0.88 3.31
N LYS A 66 -1.71 1.50 4.40
CA LYS A 66 -1.50 2.92 4.70
C LYS A 66 -0.13 3.23 5.30
N LYS A 67 0.64 2.22 5.68
CA LYS A 67 2.02 2.41 6.10
C LYS A 67 2.86 2.92 4.95
N THR A 68 3.82 3.80 5.24
CA THR A 68 4.82 4.17 4.25
C THR A 68 5.75 3.00 3.95
N LEU A 69 6.43 3.03 2.81
CA LEU A 69 7.44 2.01 2.52
C LEU A 69 8.58 2.03 3.55
N ASN A 70 8.93 3.19 4.12
CA ASN A 70 9.90 3.29 5.21
C ASN A 70 9.44 2.50 6.44
N ASP A 71 8.23 2.77 6.92
CA ASP A 71 7.68 2.09 8.11
C ASP A 71 7.59 0.57 7.90
N TRP A 72 7.19 0.17 6.69
CA TRP A 72 7.12 -1.25 6.35
C TRP A 72 8.51 -1.88 6.21
N PHE A 73 9.48 -1.20 5.63
CA PHE A 73 10.85 -1.70 5.51
C PHE A 73 11.46 -1.96 6.88
N ASP A 74 11.31 -1.03 7.83
CA ASP A 74 11.82 -1.16 9.19
C ASP A 74 11.17 -2.36 9.91
N GLU A 75 9.86 -2.51 9.82
CA GLU A 75 9.11 -3.64 10.36
C GLU A 75 9.50 -4.97 9.69
N TRP A 76 9.66 -4.98 8.37
CA TRP A 76 10.11 -6.16 7.63
C TRP A 76 11.52 -6.58 8.03
N MET A 77 12.42 -5.63 8.20
CA MET A 77 13.78 -5.90 8.69
C MET A 77 13.76 -6.53 10.08
N GLU A 78 13.00 -5.96 11.01
CA GLU A 78 12.89 -6.46 12.39
C GLU A 78 12.27 -7.87 12.43
N LEU A 79 11.12 -8.07 11.81
CA LEU A 79 10.35 -9.30 11.92
C LEU A 79 10.88 -10.46 11.06
N TYR A 80 11.46 -10.17 9.90
CA TYR A 80 11.75 -11.20 8.90
C TYR A 80 13.21 -11.33 8.48
N VAL A 81 14.06 -10.37 8.81
CA VAL A 81 15.46 -10.34 8.36
C VAL A 81 16.44 -10.45 9.52
N VAL A 82 16.36 -9.58 10.52
CA VAL A 82 17.27 -9.55 11.66
C VAL A 82 17.20 -10.86 12.43
N GLY A 83 18.37 -11.44 12.73
CA GLY A 83 18.49 -12.75 13.40
C GLY A 83 18.21 -13.97 12.51
N LYS A 84 17.76 -13.78 11.25
CA LYS A 84 17.48 -14.89 10.31
C LYS A 84 18.48 -14.98 9.16
N VAL A 85 19.21 -13.91 8.90
CA VAL A 85 20.29 -13.87 7.91
C VAL A 85 21.58 -13.41 8.55
N LYS A 86 22.72 -13.62 7.87
CA LYS A 86 24.03 -13.20 8.35
C LYS A 86 24.10 -11.67 8.54
N PRO A 87 24.81 -11.15 9.55
CA PRO A 87 24.90 -9.70 9.81
C PRO A 87 25.33 -8.88 8.59
N ARG A 88 26.23 -9.41 7.77
CA ARG A 88 26.65 -8.77 6.51
C ARG A 88 25.48 -8.60 5.52
N THR A 89 24.57 -9.53 5.47
CA THR A 89 23.36 -9.45 4.62
C THR A 89 22.41 -8.36 5.12
N VAL A 90 22.23 -8.24 6.45
CA VAL A 90 21.45 -7.18 7.08
C VAL A 90 22.00 -5.82 6.68
N GLN A 91 23.32 -5.60 6.84
CA GLN A 91 23.98 -4.36 6.46
C GLN A 91 23.85 -4.05 4.96
N ASN A 92 23.91 -5.08 4.13
CA ASN A 92 23.71 -4.91 2.69
C ASN A 92 22.28 -4.45 2.36
N TYR A 93 21.25 -5.03 3.00
CA TYR A 93 19.85 -4.62 2.78
C TYR A 93 19.62 -3.17 3.18
N ILE A 94 20.12 -2.75 4.34
CA ILE A 94 20.03 -1.35 4.79
C ILE A 94 20.70 -0.42 3.76
N ARG A 95 21.93 -0.72 3.34
CA ARG A 95 22.66 0.11 2.38
C ARG A 95 21.96 0.22 1.03
N GLU A 96 21.42 -0.88 0.52
CA GLU A 96 20.70 -0.89 -0.76
C GLU A 96 19.38 -0.12 -0.66
N TYR A 97 18.67 -0.23 0.46
CA TYR A 97 17.44 0.51 0.68
C TYR A 97 17.66 2.02 0.84
N GLU A 98 18.72 2.44 1.52
CA GLU A 98 19.05 3.86 1.70
C GLU A 98 19.19 4.61 0.38
N ARG A 99 19.65 3.97 -0.70
CA ARG A 99 19.67 4.56 -2.05
C ARG A 99 18.28 4.82 -2.62
N CYS A 100 17.29 4.04 -2.21
CA CYS A 100 15.90 4.12 -2.70
C CYS A 100 15.01 5.00 -1.83
N LYS A 101 15.36 5.16 -0.57
CA LYS A 101 14.56 5.74 0.50
C LYS A 101 14.05 7.15 0.20
N SER A 102 14.89 8.01 -0.35
CA SER A 102 14.54 9.39 -0.68
C SER A 102 13.48 9.49 -1.79
N TYR A 103 13.46 8.51 -2.70
CA TYR A 103 12.56 8.51 -3.87
C TYR A 103 11.20 7.91 -3.56
N ILE A 104 11.17 6.80 -2.83
CA ILE A 104 9.95 5.99 -2.66
C ILE A 104 9.57 5.72 -1.21
N GLY A 105 10.46 5.95 -0.25
CA GLY A 105 10.28 5.58 1.14
C GLY A 105 9.09 6.25 1.83
N HIS A 106 8.77 7.49 1.44
CA HIS A 106 7.66 8.28 1.99
C HIS A 106 6.29 7.93 1.38
N ILE A 107 6.26 7.12 0.33
CA ILE A 107 5.02 6.72 -0.35
C ILE A 107 4.36 5.58 0.44
N THR A 108 3.05 5.68 0.64
CA THR A 108 2.28 4.60 1.28
C THR A 108 2.15 3.40 0.35
N LEU A 109 2.11 2.20 0.93
CA LEU A 109 2.10 0.94 0.17
C LEU A 109 0.93 0.85 -0.82
N ASP A 110 -0.26 1.36 -0.46
CA ASP A 110 -1.44 1.41 -1.33
C ASP A 110 -1.31 2.34 -2.54
N ARG A 111 -0.39 3.33 -2.46
CA ARG A 111 -0.12 4.31 -3.51
C ARG A 111 1.14 4.01 -4.30
N LEU A 112 1.93 3.05 -3.83
CA LEU A 112 3.20 2.71 -4.47
C LEU A 112 2.94 1.94 -5.78
N GLN A 113 3.24 2.60 -6.90
CA GLN A 113 2.99 2.08 -8.24
C GLN A 113 4.30 1.79 -9.00
N PRO A 114 4.27 0.91 -10.04
CA PRO A 114 5.44 0.61 -10.85
C PRO A 114 6.13 1.84 -11.44
N THR A 115 5.36 2.88 -11.75
CA THR A 115 5.88 4.15 -12.29
C THR A 115 6.79 4.88 -11.32
N TYR A 116 6.55 4.79 -10.00
CA TYR A 116 7.44 5.38 -9.01
C TYR A 116 8.76 4.61 -8.93
N ILE A 117 8.70 3.26 -8.97
CA ILE A 117 9.89 2.42 -8.99
C ILE A 117 10.72 2.69 -10.26
N GLN A 118 10.07 2.83 -11.42
CA GLN A 118 10.77 3.15 -12.68
C GLN A 118 11.43 4.52 -12.63
N LYS A 119 10.76 5.54 -12.07
CA LYS A 119 11.36 6.87 -11.89
C LYS A 119 12.60 6.81 -10.99
N MET A 120 12.50 6.13 -9.85
CA MET A 120 13.65 5.91 -8.96
C MET A 120 14.81 5.24 -9.69
N VAL A 121 14.56 4.18 -10.45
CA VAL A 121 15.60 3.50 -11.25
C VAL A 121 16.27 4.47 -12.22
N ASN A 122 15.49 5.28 -12.92
CA ASN A 122 16.02 6.25 -13.88
C ASN A 122 16.88 7.32 -13.18
N GLU A 123 16.47 7.79 -12.01
CA GLU A 123 17.27 8.76 -11.23
C GLU A 123 18.57 8.14 -10.72
N LEU A 124 18.55 6.90 -10.21
CA LEU A 124 19.77 6.20 -9.81
C LEU A 124 20.77 6.05 -10.98
N PHE A 125 20.30 5.80 -12.18
CA PHE A 125 21.18 5.79 -13.37
C PHE A 125 21.74 7.18 -13.69
N LYS A 126 20.96 8.25 -13.56
CA LYS A 126 21.43 9.64 -13.73
C LYS A 126 22.49 10.02 -12.69
N GLU A 127 22.39 9.51 -11.48
CA GLU A 127 23.39 9.66 -10.41
C GLU A 127 24.69 8.86 -10.68
N GLY A 128 24.73 8.08 -11.76
CA GLY A 128 25.91 7.33 -12.18
C GLY A 128 26.05 5.93 -11.55
N TYR A 129 25.02 5.42 -10.89
CA TYR A 129 25.05 4.06 -10.39
C TYR A 129 25.09 3.02 -11.53
N LYS A 130 25.95 2.03 -11.40
CA LYS A 130 26.06 0.94 -12.36
C LYS A 130 24.81 0.04 -12.31
N ARG A 131 24.46 -0.56 -13.44
CA ARG A 131 23.30 -1.46 -13.57
C ARG A 131 23.24 -2.56 -12.48
N ALA A 132 24.38 -3.15 -12.13
CA ALA A 132 24.45 -4.18 -11.09
C ALA A 132 23.99 -3.63 -9.72
N THR A 133 24.41 -2.39 -9.37
CA THR A 133 24.02 -1.72 -8.14
C THR A 133 22.54 -1.39 -8.12
N VAL A 134 22.02 -0.78 -9.19
CA VAL A 134 20.58 -0.46 -9.30
C VAL A 134 19.74 -1.72 -9.22
N LYS A 135 20.14 -2.79 -9.93
CA LYS A 135 19.47 -4.10 -9.86
C LYS A 135 19.42 -4.64 -8.43
N GLN A 136 20.52 -4.51 -7.67
CA GLN A 136 20.58 -4.98 -6.29
C GLN A 136 19.67 -4.18 -5.36
N SER A 137 19.66 -2.85 -5.49
CA SER A 137 18.75 -1.98 -4.73
C SER A 137 17.28 -2.31 -5.03
N VAL A 138 16.90 -2.44 -6.30
CA VAL A 138 15.54 -2.86 -6.69
C VAL A 138 15.22 -4.26 -6.16
N SER A 139 16.16 -5.19 -6.14
CA SER A 139 15.96 -6.54 -5.61
C SER A 139 15.62 -6.54 -4.12
N VAL A 140 16.27 -5.70 -3.32
CA VAL A 140 15.98 -5.57 -1.88
C VAL A 140 14.58 -4.99 -1.66
N VAL A 141 14.22 -3.92 -2.37
CA VAL A 141 12.87 -3.33 -2.32
C VAL A 141 11.83 -4.36 -2.75
N SER A 142 12.11 -5.13 -3.81
CA SER A 142 11.21 -6.17 -4.32
C SER A 142 10.99 -7.29 -3.29
N GLN A 143 12.01 -7.72 -2.56
CA GLN A 143 11.87 -8.74 -1.52
C GLN A 143 11.00 -8.25 -0.36
N CYS A 144 11.21 -7.01 0.08
CA CYS A 144 10.38 -6.36 1.10
C CYS A 144 8.90 -6.29 0.67
N LEU A 145 8.64 -5.86 -0.55
CA LEU A 145 7.29 -5.74 -1.10
C LEU A 145 6.65 -7.10 -1.41
N GLU A 146 7.42 -8.11 -1.80
CA GLU A 146 6.90 -9.48 -1.98
C GLU A 146 6.38 -10.06 -0.66
N LYS A 147 7.04 -9.70 0.46
CA LYS A 147 6.52 -10.07 1.77
C LYS A 147 5.19 -9.35 2.08
N ALA A 148 5.07 -8.08 1.73
CA ALA A 148 3.82 -7.33 1.87
C ALA A 148 2.67 -7.95 1.04
N VAL A 149 2.97 -8.46 -0.16
CA VAL A 149 2.00 -9.24 -0.97
C VAL A 149 1.63 -10.54 -0.26
N THR A 150 2.60 -11.28 0.25
CA THR A 150 2.39 -12.57 0.93
C THR A 150 1.45 -12.43 2.13
N ILE A 151 1.60 -11.36 2.91
CA ILE A 151 0.74 -11.10 4.08
C ILE A 151 -0.48 -10.22 3.74
N ARG A 152 -0.76 -10.02 2.45
CA ARG A 152 -1.94 -9.34 1.94
C ARG A 152 -2.08 -7.87 2.32
N MET A 153 -0.96 -7.16 2.50
CA MET A 153 -0.97 -5.69 2.67
C MET A 153 -1.15 -4.96 1.34
N ILE A 154 -0.64 -5.54 0.25
CA ILE A 154 -0.79 -5.06 -1.13
C ILE A 154 -1.12 -6.22 -2.07
N PHE A 155 -1.73 -5.92 -3.21
CA PHE A 155 -2.17 -6.93 -4.19
C PHE A 155 -1.05 -7.48 -5.06
N PHE A 156 -0.11 -6.63 -5.43
CA PHE A 156 0.97 -6.96 -6.35
C PHE A 156 2.25 -6.23 -5.95
N ASN A 157 3.36 -6.79 -6.36
CA ASN A 157 4.67 -6.18 -6.14
C ASN A 157 4.96 -5.17 -7.26
N PRO A 158 5.03 -3.86 -6.97
CA PRO A 158 5.26 -2.83 -7.97
C PRO A 158 6.65 -2.85 -8.61
N CYS A 159 7.59 -3.65 -8.10
CA CYS A 159 8.88 -3.86 -8.75
C CYS A 159 8.80 -4.80 -9.95
N LYS A 160 7.70 -5.57 -10.09
CA LYS A 160 7.52 -6.46 -11.23
C LYS A 160 7.28 -5.65 -12.51
N GLY A 161 8.05 -5.94 -13.56
CA GLY A 161 7.96 -5.23 -14.84
C GLY A 161 8.79 -3.96 -14.96
N VAL A 162 9.56 -3.61 -13.92
CA VAL A 162 10.50 -2.48 -13.98
C VAL A 162 11.66 -2.80 -14.91
N VAL A 163 11.99 -1.86 -15.79
CA VAL A 163 13.02 -2.03 -16.81
C VAL A 163 14.32 -1.37 -16.36
N LEU A 164 15.41 -2.12 -16.44
CA LEU A 164 16.76 -1.66 -16.11
C LEU A 164 17.52 -1.38 -17.42
N HIS A 165 17.35 -0.18 -17.96
CA HIS A 165 18.20 0.30 -19.04
C HIS A 165 19.43 0.98 -18.46
N SER A 166 20.58 0.68 -18.99
CA SER A 166 21.84 1.42 -18.76
C SER A 166 22.06 2.37 -19.91
#